data_6fbbb9a36c991052e0cab18870bd06a4
#
_entry.id   6fbbb9a36c991052e0cab18870bd06a4
#
_cell.length_a   1.000
_cell.length_b   1.000
_cell.length_c   1.000
_cell.angle_alpha   90.00
_cell.angle_beta   90.00
_cell.angle_gamma   90.00
#
_symmetry.space_group_name_H-M   'P 1'
#
loop_
_entity.id
_entity.type
_entity.pdbx_description
1 polymer ?
#
loop_
_entity_poly.entity_id
_entity_poly.type
_entity_poly.pdbx_seq_one_letter_code
_entity_poly.pdbx_strand_id
1 'polypeptide(L)'
;MFVTSPDRRLFPILLFILLFAAAVASAALFAQSSPLPNRSDSLKFAAIGDNGTGDRPQYEVAQQMTRLHSEFPFDLVIMLGDNMYGSQRPADFTRKFEQPYAPLLSIGVKFQPALGNHDTPEQIFYKPYNMNGQRYYTYARNNVRFFALDSTLMDRKQVAWIESALRDSREDWKICYFHHPLYSNAARHGSSVDLRTLIEPIFVKYGVNVVFSGHDHVYERIQPQKGINYFVSGAAGQLRPGNMRRSSQTAASFDQDQSFMAVEISGTDMFFQAISRTGKTVDSGVIRRQGQAR
;
A
#
# COMPACT_ATOMS: atom_id res chain seq x y z
N MET A 1 -11.99 -77.41 -11.06
CA MET A 1 -12.24 -76.23 -11.88
C MET A 1 -12.83 -75.16 -10.93
N PHE A 2 -11.95 -74.35 -10.29
CA PHE A 2 -12.39 -73.31 -9.33
C PHE A 2 -12.34 -71.98 -10.03
N VAL A 3 -13.45 -71.30 -10.18
CA VAL A 3 -13.57 -69.96 -10.71
C VAL A 3 -13.50 -69.00 -9.51
N THR A 4 -12.43 -68.20 -9.41
CA THR A 4 -12.30 -67.15 -8.41
C THR A 4 -13.03 -65.89 -8.88
N SER A 5 -13.95 -65.36 -8.08
CA SER A 5 -14.66 -64.10 -8.33
C SER A 5 -13.75 -62.90 -8.03
N PRO A 6 -13.85 -61.80 -8.78
CA PRO A 6 -13.02 -60.61 -8.51
C PRO A 6 -13.53 -59.83 -7.30
N ASP A 7 -12.57 -59.35 -6.51
CA ASP A 7 -12.73 -58.66 -5.25
C ASP A 7 -13.41 -57.28 -5.43
N ARG A 8 -14.66 -57.15 -4.95
CA ARG A 8 -15.52 -55.97 -5.07
C ARG A 8 -15.15 -54.81 -4.10
N ARG A 9 -14.00 -54.91 -3.38
CA ARG A 9 -13.68 -53.97 -2.30
C ARG A 9 -12.77 -52.79 -2.71
N LEU A 10 -12.28 -52.76 -3.93
CA LEU A 10 -11.34 -51.70 -4.39
C LEU A 10 -12.02 -50.50 -5.07
N PHE A 11 -13.26 -50.62 -5.50
CA PHE A 11 -13.97 -49.58 -6.25
C PHE A 11 -14.36 -48.35 -5.43
N PRO A 12 -14.77 -48.41 -4.15
CA PRO A 12 -15.14 -47.21 -3.38
C PRO A 12 -13.95 -46.38 -2.95
N ILE A 13 -12.76 -46.99 -2.78
CA ILE A 13 -11.55 -46.25 -2.33
C ILE A 13 -10.97 -45.37 -3.47
N LEU A 14 -10.98 -45.92 -4.70
CA LEU A 14 -10.52 -45.11 -5.87
C LEU A 14 -11.44 -43.92 -6.16
N LEU A 15 -12.77 -44.10 -5.99
CA LEU A 15 -13.73 -43.01 -6.19
C LEU A 15 -13.60 -41.91 -5.14
N PHE A 16 -13.27 -42.25 -3.88
CA PHE A 16 -13.04 -41.29 -2.81
C PHE A 16 -11.73 -40.48 -3.01
N ILE A 17 -10.70 -41.16 -3.50
CA ILE A 17 -9.40 -40.49 -3.79
C ILE A 17 -9.54 -39.52 -4.96
N LEU A 18 -10.30 -39.89 -6.01
CA LEU A 18 -10.56 -39.01 -7.16
C LEU A 18 -11.43 -37.81 -6.79
N LEU A 19 -12.43 -37.97 -5.93
CA LEU A 19 -13.26 -36.86 -5.44
C LEU A 19 -12.49 -35.92 -4.50
N PHE A 20 -11.57 -36.43 -3.68
CA PHE A 20 -10.72 -35.62 -2.81
C PHE A 20 -9.66 -34.84 -3.61
N ALA A 21 -9.06 -35.47 -4.64
CA ALA A 21 -8.13 -34.81 -5.55
C ALA A 21 -8.81 -33.72 -6.38
N ALA A 22 -10.06 -33.92 -6.82
CA ALA A 22 -10.83 -32.89 -7.53
C ALA A 22 -11.21 -31.72 -6.62
N ALA A 23 -11.52 -31.95 -5.33
CA ALA A 23 -11.83 -30.90 -4.35
C ALA A 23 -10.58 -30.06 -4.00
N VAL A 24 -9.41 -30.70 -3.88
CA VAL A 24 -8.14 -29.99 -3.62
C VAL A 24 -7.69 -29.20 -4.86
N ALA A 25 -7.87 -29.72 -6.08
CA ALA A 25 -7.59 -29.00 -7.31
C ALA A 25 -8.51 -27.80 -7.51
N SER A 26 -9.78 -27.88 -7.10
CA SER A 26 -10.73 -26.76 -7.14
C SER A 26 -10.38 -25.66 -6.13
N ALA A 27 -9.82 -25.99 -4.95
CA ALA A 27 -9.39 -24.99 -3.97
C ALA A 27 -8.12 -24.24 -4.41
N ALA A 28 -7.26 -24.86 -5.22
CA ALA A 28 -6.06 -24.23 -5.77
C ALA A 28 -6.34 -23.27 -6.95
N LEU A 29 -7.52 -23.34 -7.57
CA LEU A 29 -7.89 -22.44 -8.68
C LEU A 29 -8.50 -21.09 -8.23
N PHE A 30 -8.76 -20.88 -6.94
CA PHE A 30 -9.37 -19.64 -6.43
C PHE A 30 -8.38 -18.64 -5.83
N ALA A 31 -7.08 -18.88 -5.95
CA ALA A 31 -6.05 -17.86 -5.67
C ALA A 31 -5.70 -17.02 -6.92
N GLN A 32 -6.68 -16.77 -7.79
CA GLN A 32 -6.50 -15.79 -8.85
C GLN A 32 -6.64 -14.40 -8.23
N SER A 33 -5.55 -13.61 -8.28
CA SER A 33 -5.53 -12.20 -7.91
C SER A 33 -6.78 -11.52 -8.46
N SER A 34 -7.62 -10.94 -7.59
CA SER A 34 -8.73 -10.11 -8.07
C SER A 34 -8.12 -8.95 -8.85
N PRO A 35 -8.34 -8.85 -10.16
CA PRO A 35 -7.85 -7.71 -10.92
C PRO A 35 -8.52 -6.44 -10.37
N LEU A 36 -7.85 -5.30 -10.50
CA LEU A 36 -8.47 -4.01 -10.25
C LEU A 36 -9.66 -3.88 -11.21
N PRO A 37 -10.89 -3.61 -10.72
CA PRO A 37 -12.09 -3.64 -11.57
C PRO A 37 -12.13 -2.50 -12.59
N ASN A 38 -11.32 -1.45 -12.41
CA ASN A 38 -11.17 -0.31 -13.30
C ASN A 38 -12.50 0.38 -13.66
N ARG A 39 -13.36 0.60 -12.65
CA ARG A 39 -14.67 1.25 -12.84
C ARG A 39 -14.50 2.73 -13.18
N SER A 40 -15.39 3.26 -13.98
CA SER A 40 -15.32 4.66 -14.46
C SER A 40 -15.57 5.69 -13.36
N ASP A 41 -16.36 5.35 -12.34
CA ASP A 41 -16.78 6.22 -11.24
C ASP A 41 -15.97 6.00 -9.94
N SER A 42 -14.96 5.11 -9.97
CA SER A 42 -14.12 4.79 -8.82
C SER A 42 -12.99 5.81 -8.63
N LEU A 43 -12.51 5.92 -7.39
CA LEU A 43 -11.25 6.60 -7.11
C LEU A 43 -10.09 5.63 -7.37
N LYS A 44 -9.13 6.06 -8.18
CA LYS A 44 -7.92 5.30 -8.51
C LYS A 44 -6.69 6.07 -8.09
N PHE A 45 -5.76 5.40 -7.40
CA PHE A 45 -4.49 6.01 -7.03
C PHE A 45 -3.37 4.97 -6.93
N ALA A 46 -2.12 5.45 -6.99
CA ALA A 46 -0.95 4.64 -6.68
C ALA A 46 -0.33 5.07 -5.34
N ALA A 47 0.39 4.15 -4.69
CA ALA A 47 1.17 4.44 -3.48
C ALA A 47 2.62 3.98 -3.67
N ILE A 48 3.56 4.87 -3.34
CA ILE A 48 5.01 4.64 -3.40
C ILE A 48 5.66 5.18 -2.13
N GLY A 49 6.65 4.51 -1.62
CA GLY A 49 7.48 4.98 -0.51
C GLY A 49 8.95 4.72 -0.76
N ASP A 50 9.81 5.50 -0.10
CA ASP A 50 11.25 5.31 -0.15
C ASP A 50 11.82 5.30 -1.58
N ASN A 51 11.22 6.15 -2.41
CA ASN A 51 11.40 6.12 -3.86
C ASN A 51 12.53 7.01 -4.38
N GLY A 52 12.94 8.06 -3.67
CA GLY A 52 13.76 9.16 -4.15
C GLY A 52 15.26 8.87 -4.29
N THR A 53 15.66 7.77 -4.90
CA THR A 53 17.07 7.39 -5.07
C THR A 53 17.73 8.04 -6.29
N GLY A 54 16.98 8.21 -7.37
CA GLY A 54 17.49 8.61 -8.68
C GLY A 54 18.27 7.50 -9.39
N ASP A 55 18.14 6.25 -8.93
CA ASP A 55 18.80 5.08 -9.48
C ASP A 55 17.88 4.30 -10.42
N ARG A 56 18.49 3.42 -11.23
CA ARG A 56 17.78 2.62 -12.22
C ARG A 56 16.52 1.92 -11.68
N PRO A 57 16.49 1.28 -10.48
CA PRO A 57 15.30 0.63 -9.97
C PRO A 57 14.10 1.58 -9.79
N GLN A 58 14.32 2.81 -9.32
CA GLN A 58 13.25 3.81 -9.23
C GLN A 58 12.66 4.12 -10.60
N TYR A 59 13.51 4.32 -11.62
CA TYR A 59 13.04 4.59 -13.00
C TYR A 59 12.24 3.42 -13.56
N GLU A 60 12.65 2.18 -13.28
CA GLU A 60 11.93 0.99 -13.71
C GLU A 60 10.56 0.85 -13.02
N VAL A 61 10.45 1.18 -11.72
CA VAL A 61 9.15 1.28 -11.02
C VAL A 61 8.28 2.36 -11.65
N ALA A 62 8.82 3.57 -11.87
CA ALA A 62 8.08 4.66 -12.50
C ALA A 62 7.61 4.30 -13.92
N GLN A 63 8.40 3.55 -14.67
CA GLN A 63 8.02 3.03 -15.99
C GLN A 63 6.87 2.01 -15.89
N GLN A 64 6.88 1.13 -14.88
CA GLN A 64 5.76 0.21 -14.66
C GLN A 64 4.49 0.96 -14.23
N MET A 65 4.61 2.00 -13.41
CA MET A 65 3.48 2.87 -13.06
C MET A 65 2.89 3.54 -14.31
N THR A 66 3.75 4.01 -15.23
CA THR A 66 3.32 4.61 -16.51
C THR A 66 2.61 3.59 -17.40
N ARG A 67 3.12 2.36 -17.49
CA ARG A 67 2.46 1.27 -18.23
C ARG A 67 1.09 0.93 -17.63
N LEU A 68 1.05 0.77 -16.30
CA LEU A 68 -0.22 0.51 -15.61
C LEU A 68 -1.23 1.64 -15.86
N HIS A 69 -0.80 2.89 -15.85
CA HIS A 69 -1.68 4.04 -16.06
C HIS A 69 -2.42 3.98 -17.41
N SER A 70 -1.83 3.41 -18.45
CA SER A 70 -2.51 3.28 -19.76
C SER A 70 -3.72 2.34 -19.72
N GLU A 71 -3.74 1.39 -18.79
CA GLU A 71 -4.83 0.41 -18.61
C GLU A 71 -5.71 0.73 -17.38
N PHE A 72 -5.11 1.37 -16.39
CA PHE A 72 -5.73 1.74 -15.11
C PHE A 72 -5.42 3.22 -14.82
N PRO A 73 -6.18 4.16 -15.37
CA PRO A 73 -5.89 5.59 -15.32
C PRO A 73 -6.15 6.18 -13.93
N PHE A 74 -5.12 6.26 -13.11
CA PHE A 74 -5.14 6.95 -11.80
C PHE A 74 -4.68 8.41 -11.97
N ASP A 75 -5.28 9.32 -11.22
CA ASP A 75 -4.93 10.77 -11.22
C ASP A 75 -4.16 11.22 -9.97
N LEU A 76 -3.88 10.28 -9.06
CA LEU A 76 -3.24 10.53 -7.77
C LEU A 76 -2.15 9.51 -7.47
N VAL A 77 -1.03 9.99 -6.95
CA VAL A 77 0.02 9.18 -6.30
C VAL A 77 0.23 9.71 -4.90
N ILE A 78 0.03 8.88 -3.87
CA ILE A 78 0.46 9.18 -2.51
C ILE A 78 1.90 8.71 -2.34
N MET A 79 2.74 9.57 -1.73
CA MET A 79 4.14 9.23 -1.45
C MET A 79 4.32 9.10 0.07
N LEU A 80 4.90 8.00 0.49
CA LEU A 80 4.93 7.54 1.88
C LEU A 80 6.20 7.97 2.63
N GLY A 81 6.81 9.07 2.20
CA GLY A 81 8.04 9.60 2.78
C GLY A 81 9.30 9.01 2.16
N ASP A 82 10.45 9.57 2.57
CA ASP A 82 11.74 9.38 1.94
C ASP A 82 11.65 9.62 0.43
N ASN A 83 11.04 10.78 0.13
CA ASN A 83 10.83 11.26 -1.23
C ASN A 83 12.16 11.57 -1.92
N MET A 84 13.22 11.79 -1.12
CA MET A 84 14.60 12.04 -1.58
C MET A 84 15.64 11.50 -0.63
N TYR A 85 16.59 10.73 -1.14
CA TYR A 85 17.78 10.31 -0.40
C TYR A 85 18.99 11.18 -0.72
N GLY A 86 19.81 11.47 0.28
CA GLY A 86 21.03 12.27 0.14
C GLY A 86 20.75 13.73 -0.22
N SER A 87 21.47 14.29 -1.20
CA SER A 87 21.34 15.71 -1.58
C SER A 87 19.96 16.03 -2.17
N GLN A 88 19.44 17.23 -1.84
CA GLN A 88 18.11 17.72 -2.24
C GLN A 88 18.22 19.13 -2.88
N ARG A 89 19.23 19.34 -3.70
CA ARG A 89 19.40 20.54 -4.53
C ARG A 89 18.40 20.49 -5.72
N PRO A 90 18.15 21.59 -6.41
CA PRO A 90 17.22 21.62 -7.55
C PRO A 90 17.46 20.52 -8.58
N ALA A 91 18.72 20.25 -8.95
CA ALA A 91 19.05 19.17 -9.89
C ALA A 91 18.73 17.76 -9.36
N ASP A 92 18.68 17.59 -8.03
CA ASP A 92 18.30 16.31 -7.42
C ASP A 92 16.80 16.06 -7.54
N PHE A 93 15.95 17.10 -7.43
CA PHE A 93 14.51 17.01 -7.70
C PHE A 93 14.25 16.60 -9.15
N THR A 94 14.99 17.20 -10.07
CA THR A 94 14.87 16.80 -11.49
C THR A 94 15.23 15.32 -11.68
N ARG A 95 16.37 14.85 -11.17
CA ARG A 95 16.84 13.48 -11.37
C ARG A 95 16.04 12.44 -10.60
N LYS A 96 15.62 12.76 -9.35
CA LYS A 96 14.98 11.79 -8.43
C LYS A 96 13.46 11.84 -8.45
N PHE A 97 12.85 12.87 -9.06
CA PHE A 97 11.41 13.01 -9.11
C PHE A 97 10.89 13.38 -10.50
N GLU A 98 11.31 14.52 -11.07
CA GLU A 98 10.72 15.01 -12.31
C GLU A 98 10.95 14.06 -13.49
N GLN A 99 12.19 13.59 -13.67
CA GLN A 99 12.55 12.71 -14.79
C GLN A 99 11.89 11.32 -14.70
N PRO A 100 11.99 10.57 -13.58
CA PRO A 100 11.36 9.25 -13.52
C PRO A 100 9.84 9.31 -13.70
N TYR A 101 9.17 10.35 -13.16
CA TYR A 101 7.72 10.48 -13.24
C TYR A 101 7.23 11.44 -14.34
N ALA A 102 8.10 11.92 -15.24
CA ALA A 102 7.76 12.86 -16.31
C ALA A 102 6.53 12.46 -17.14
N PRO A 103 6.34 11.20 -17.55
CA PRO A 103 5.15 10.80 -18.29
C PRO A 103 3.85 10.99 -17.50
N LEU A 104 3.86 10.69 -16.19
CA LEU A 104 2.69 10.87 -15.31
C LEU A 104 2.44 12.35 -14.99
N LEU A 105 3.50 13.11 -14.74
CA LEU A 105 3.42 14.55 -14.47
C LEU A 105 2.86 15.32 -15.68
N SER A 106 3.28 14.95 -16.89
CA SER A 106 2.87 15.63 -18.14
C SER A 106 1.38 15.47 -18.45
N ILE A 107 0.75 14.40 -17.97
CA ILE A 107 -0.70 14.17 -18.12
C ILE A 107 -1.51 14.62 -16.91
N GLY A 108 -0.87 15.29 -15.93
CA GLY A 108 -1.53 15.96 -14.82
C GLY A 108 -1.76 15.10 -13.57
N VAL A 109 -1.17 13.88 -13.47
CA VAL A 109 -1.22 13.08 -12.24
C VAL A 109 -0.64 13.88 -11.08
N LYS A 110 -1.36 13.93 -9.97
CA LYS A 110 -0.98 14.67 -8.76
C LYS A 110 -0.21 13.79 -7.81
N PHE A 111 0.93 14.29 -7.34
CA PHE A 111 1.74 13.65 -6.29
C PHE A 111 1.50 14.37 -4.97
N GLN A 112 1.17 13.58 -3.93
CA GLN A 112 0.82 14.08 -2.59
C GLN A 112 1.69 13.35 -1.55
N PRO A 113 2.85 13.90 -1.17
CA PRO A 113 3.78 13.23 -0.27
C PRO A 113 3.47 13.45 1.21
N ALA A 114 3.84 12.48 2.04
CA ALA A 114 4.25 12.69 3.41
C ALA A 114 5.78 12.92 3.46
N LEU A 115 6.29 13.46 4.56
CA LEU A 115 7.74 13.56 4.78
C LEU A 115 8.27 12.28 5.47
N GLY A 116 9.46 11.84 5.06
CA GLY A 116 10.24 10.80 5.72
C GLY A 116 11.48 11.36 6.44
N ASN A 117 12.21 10.49 7.11
CA ASN A 117 13.37 10.91 7.91
C ASN A 117 14.60 11.31 7.08
N HIS A 118 14.62 10.99 5.78
CA HIS A 118 15.63 11.47 4.84
C HIS A 118 15.22 12.77 4.14
N ASP A 119 13.98 13.22 4.27
CA ASP A 119 13.47 14.42 3.61
C ASP A 119 13.81 15.69 4.40
N THR A 120 14.18 16.77 3.68
CA THR A 120 14.30 18.06 4.31
C THR A 120 12.95 18.76 4.44
N PRO A 121 12.74 19.59 5.50
CA PRO A 121 11.46 20.28 5.69
C PRO A 121 11.09 21.22 4.53
N GLU A 122 12.08 21.69 3.76
CA GLU A 122 11.88 22.59 2.62
C GLU A 122 11.07 21.97 1.47
N GLN A 123 10.99 20.62 1.42
CA GLN A 123 10.16 19.93 0.43
C GLN A 123 8.70 20.39 0.45
N ILE A 124 8.17 20.87 1.58
CA ILE A 124 6.81 21.42 1.68
C ILE A 124 6.54 22.58 0.73
N PHE A 125 7.58 23.27 0.27
CA PHE A 125 7.49 24.41 -0.67
C PHE A 125 7.72 23.99 -2.13
N TYR A 126 8.09 22.73 -2.38
CA TYR A 126 8.29 22.25 -3.74
C TYR A 126 6.93 22.04 -4.43
N LYS A 127 6.62 22.92 -5.38
CA LYS A 127 5.28 23.01 -6.00
C LYS A 127 4.73 21.69 -6.54
N PRO A 128 5.52 20.83 -7.23
CA PRO A 128 5.00 19.56 -7.74
C PRO A 128 4.54 18.57 -6.65
N TYR A 129 4.94 18.76 -5.39
CA TYR A 129 4.52 17.94 -4.26
C TYR A 129 3.15 18.35 -3.68
N ASN A 130 2.60 19.49 -4.10
CA ASN A 130 1.27 19.96 -3.68
C ASN A 130 1.04 20.06 -2.16
N MET A 131 2.10 20.16 -1.36
CA MET A 131 2.03 20.28 0.12
C MET A 131 1.64 21.69 0.58
N ASN A 132 1.79 22.71 -0.27
CA ASN A 132 1.39 24.09 -0.02
C ASN A 132 1.98 24.68 1.28
N GLY A 133 3.23 24.34 1.62
CA GLY A 133 3.90 24.79 2.83
C GLY A 133 3.47 24.06 4.11
N GLN A 134 2.73 22.97 4.03
CA GLN A 134 2.22 22.22 5.17
C GLN A 134 2.96 20.89 5.34
N ARG A 135 3.44 20.60 6.56
CA ARG A 135 4.10 19.33 6.89
C ARG A 135 3.10 18.18 7.03
N TYR A 136 1.86 18.49 7.41
CA TYR A 136 0.74 17.57 7.50
C TYR A 136 -0.52 18.27 6.99
N TYR A 137 -1.36 17.55 6.27
CA TYR A 137 -2.52 18.13 5.60
C TYR A 137 -3.57 17.06 5.27
N THR A 138 -4.75 17.51 4.88
CA THR A 138 -5.85 16.64 4.48
C THR A 138 -6.51 17.15 3.20
N TYR A 139 -7.00 16.24 2.40
CA TYR A 139 -7.77 16.54 1.19
C TYR A 139 -8.77 15.42 0.91
N ALA A 140 -9.85 15.75 0.19
CA ALA A 140 -10.85 14.78 -0.24
C ALA A 140 -10.75 14.49 -1.73
N ARG A 141 -11.04 13.26 -2.08
CA ARG A 141 -11.29 12.77 -3.44
C ARG A 141 -12.50 11.85 -3.41
N ASN A 142 -13.57 12.19 -4.13
CA ASN A 142 -14.84 11.48 -4.07
C ASN A 142 -15.32 11.34 -2.60
N ASN A 143 -15.63 10.13 -2.15
CA ASN A 143 -16.01 9.82 -0.78
C ASN A 143 -14.84 9.37 0.12
N VAL A 144 -13.61 9.73 -0.25
CA VAL A 144 -12.39 9.37 0.47
C VAL A 144 -11.71 10.63 1.01
N ARG A 145 -11.40 10.65 2.30
CA ARG A 145 -10.55 11.66 2.94
C ARG A 145 -9.17 11.07 3.18
N PHE A 146 -8.16 11.74 2.64
CA PHE A 146 -6.75 11.44 2.86
C PHE A 146 -6.18 12.35 3.94
N PHE A 147 -5.34 11.78 4.80
CA PHE A 147 -4.59 12.47 5.84
C PHE A 147 -3.11 12.15 5.66
N ALA A 148 -2.36 13.11 5.10
CA ALA A 148 -0.92 13.07 5.05
C ALA A 148 -0.37 13.56 6.38
N LEU A 149 0.40 12.74 7.09
CA LEU A 149 0.95 13.05 8.41
C LEU A 149 2.46 13.08 8.36
N ASP A 150 3.07 13.89 9.22
CA ASP A 150 4.51 13.91 9.41
C ASP A 150 4.90 13.08 10.63
N SER A 151 5.28 11.84 10.41
CA SER A 151 5.73 10.95 11.48
C SER A 151 7.17 11.21 11.94
N THR A 152 7.91 12.11 11.28
CA THR A 152 9.25 12.52 11.72
C THR A 152 9.20 13.53 12.86
N LEU A 153 8.07 14.25 12.98
CA LEU A 153 7.81 15.26 14.01
C LEU A 153 6.35 15.16 14.49
N MET A 154 6.04 14.14 15.28
CA MET A 154 4.69 13.94 15.82
C MET A 154 4.55 14.67 17.17
N ASP A 155 4.43 15.99 17.12
CA ASP A 155 4.25 16.84 18.30
C ASP A 155 2.77 16.91 18.76
N ARG A 156 2.54 17.51 19.92
CA ARG A 156 1.20 17.70 20.49
C ARG A 156 0.26 18.51 19.57
N LYS A 157 0.82 19.44 18.79
CA LYS A 157 0.04 20.26 17.87
C LYS A 157 -0.49 19.43 16.71
N GLN A 158 0.35 18.58 16.14
CA GLN A 158 -0.08 17.67 15.07
C GLN A 158 -1.10 16.63 15.59
N VAL A 159 -0.87 16.07 16.79
CA VAL A 159 -1.82 15.11 17.40
C VAL A 159 -3.19 15.74 17.60
N ALA A 160 -3.27 16.96 18.12
CA ALA A 160 -4.53 17.70 18.28
C ALA A 160 -5.19 17.98 16.93
N TRP A 161 -4.41 18.32 15.91
CA TRP A 161 -4.91 18.53 14.55
C TRP A 161 -5.45 17.23 13.94
N ILE A 162 -4.75 16.09 14.11
CA ILE A 162 -5.22 14.77 13.65
C ILE A 162 -6.60 14.46 14.25
N GLU A 163 -6.75 14.64 15.56
CA GLU A 163 -8.01 14.37 16.24
C GLU A 163 -9.14 15.25 15.71
N SER A 164 -8.90 16.55 15.55
CA SER A 164 -9.87 17.47 14.99
C SER A 164 -10.23 17.15 13.54
N ALA A 165 -9.23 16.95 12.69
CA ALA A 165 -9.43 16.69 11.27
C ALA A 165 -10.17 15.37 11.01
N LEU A 166 -9.88 14.32 11.79
CA LEU A 166 -10.59 13.04 11.71
C LEU A 166 -12.03 13.14 12.22
N ARG A 167 -12.26 13.87 13.31
CA ARG A 167 -13.60 14.11 13.87
C ARG A 167 -14.51 14.85 12.88
N ASP A 168 -13.94 15.84 12.19
CA ASP A 168 -14.69 16.72 11.30
C ASP A 168 -14.91 16.11 9.90
N SER A 169 -14.18 15.02 9.56
CA SER A 169 -14.31 14.29 8.30
C SER A 169 -15.65 13.57 8.20
N ARG A 170 -16.33 13.74 7.06
CA ARG A 170 -17.64 13.14 6.76
C ARG A 170 -17.57 12.05 5.69
N GLU A 171 -16.43 11.90 5.06
CA GLU A 171 -16.23 10.93 4.00
C GLU A 171 -16.31 9.50 4.55
N ASP A 172 -16.79 8.61 3.70
CA ASP A 172 -16.97 7.20 4.03
C ASP A 172 -15.65 6.48 4.30
N TRP A 173 -14.62 6.82 3.51
CA TRP A 173 -13.27 6.27 3.65
C TRP A 173 -12.35 7.30 4.27
N LYS A 174 -11.61 6.89 5.30
CA LYS A 174 -10.55 7.66 5.94
C LYS A 174 -9.24 6.91 5.78
N ILE A 175 -8.32 7.49 5.01
CA ILE A 175 -7.01 6.93 4.72
C ILE A 175 -5.94 7.83 5.32
N CYS A 176 -5.15 7.30 6.24
CA CYS A 176 -3.96 7.97 6.76
C CYS A 176 -2.71 7.43 6.06
N TYR A 177 -1.76 8.31 5.74
CA TYR A 177 -0.46 7.87 5.24
C TYR A 177 0.66 8.74 5.80
N PHE A 178 1.77 8.09 6.11
CA PHE A 178 2.96 8.68 6.73
C PHE A 178 4.12 7.70 6.63
N HIS A 179 5.32 8.14 7.02
CA HIS A 179 6.53 7.37 6.75
C HIS A 179 6.73 6.17 7.69
N HIS A 180 6.81 6.39 9.02
CA HIS A 180 7.16 5.33 9.97
C HIS A 180 6.00 4.39 10.26
N PRO A 181 6.10 3.06 10.00
CA PRO A 181 4.99 2.14 10.13
C PRO A 181 4.59 1.91 11.58
N LEU A 182 3.28 1.90 11.88
CA LEU A 182 2.79 1.50 13.21
C LEU A 182 2.97 0.00 13.43
N TYR A 183 2.90 -0.78 12.37
CA TYR A 183 3.13 -2.22 12.35
C TYR A 183 4.03 -2.56 11.17
N SER A 184 5.10 -3.28 11.46
CA SER A 184 5.99 -3.89 10.49
C SER A 184 6.76 -5.03 11.12
N ASN A 185 6.96 -6.11 10.40
CA ASN A 185 7.77 -7.26 10.80
C ASN A 185 9.14 -7.29 10.09
N ALA A 186 9.52 -6.18 9.48
CA ALA A 186 10.86 -6.04 8.91
C ALA A 186 11.94 -6.06 9.99
N ALA A 187 13.08 -6.67 9.67
CA ALA A 187 14.15 -6.90 10.63
C ALA A 187 14.92 -5.63 11.00
N ARG A 188 14.99 -4.66 10.06
CA ARG A 188 15.86 -3.49 10.20
C ARG A 188 15.28 -2.44 11.14
N HIS A 189 14.04 -2.02 10.91
CA HIS A 189 13.41 -0.98 11.70
C HIS A 189 12.20 -1.55 12.47
N GLY A 190 11.23 -2.15 11.75
CA GLY A 190 10.04 -2.73 12.35
C GLY A 190 9.02 -1.69 12.80
N SER A 191 8.15 -2.09 13.73
CA SER A 191 7.04 -1.26 14.20
C SER A 191 7.49 -0.05 15.02
N SER A 192 6.98 1.15 14.71
CA SER A 192 7.10 2.36 15.52
C SER A 192 6.12 2.33 16.70
N VAL A 193 6.49 1.65 17.78
CA VAL A 193 5.59 1.35 18.91
C VAL A 193 5.14 2.63 19.62
N ASP A 194 6.04 3.59 19.85
CA ASP A 194 5.71 4.86 20.52
C ASP A 194 4.72 5.67 19.67
N LEU A 195 4.94 5.75 18.36
CA LEU A 195 4.03 6.41 17.44
C LEU A 195 2.65 5.70 17.43
N ARG A 196 2.65 4.37 17.39
CA ARG A 196 1.42 3.57 17.46
C ARG A 196 0.63 3.86 18.74
N THR A 197 1.30 3.85 19.89
CA THR A 197 0.68 4.14 21.18
C THR A 197 0.03 5.52 21.22
N LEU A 198 0.62 6.48 20.53
CA LEU A 198 0.17 7.87 20.51
C LEU A 198 -1.05 8.09 19.58
N ILE A 199 -1.02 7.58 18.34
CA ILE A 199 -2.01 7.96 17.33
C ILE A 199 -3.04 6.87 16.98
N GLU A 200 -2.74 5.58 17.18
CA GLU A 200 -3.68 4.51 16.85
C GLU A 200 -5.01 4.60 17.65
N PRO A 201 -5.02 4.95 18.95
CA PRO A 201 -6.29 5.15 19.67
C PRO A 201 -7.19 6.21 19.02
N ILE A 202 -6.61 7.26 18.45
CA ILE A 202 -7.34 8.31 17.72
C ILE A 202 -7.89 7.73 16.41
N PHE A 203 -7.10 6.95 15.68
CA PHE A 203 -7.52 6.31 14.43
C PHE A 203 -8.70 5.37 14.65
N VAL A 204 -8.64 4.55 15.70
CA VAL A 204 -9.74 3.64 16.08
C VAL A 204 -11.00 4.44 16.45
N LYS A 205 -10.85 5.47 17.30
CA LYS A 205 -11.98 6.32 17.76
C LYS A 205 -12.74 6.97 16.60
N TYR A 206 -12.03 7.41 15.57
CA TYR A 206 -12.63 8.15 14.44
C TYR A 206 -12.78 7.33 13.15
N GLY A 207 -12.57 6.01 13.23
CA GLY A 207 -12.88 5.07 12.16
C GLY A 207 -11.98 5.21 10.93
N VAL A 208 -10.66 5.33 11.12
CA VAL A 208 -9.69 5.19 10.04
C VAL A 208 -9.78 3.76 9.48
N ASN A 209 -9.85 3.64 8.16
CA ASN A 209 -10.04 2.35 7.49
C ASN A 209 -8.71 1.72 7.07
N VAL A 210 -7.78 2.56 6.58
CA VAL A 210 -6.51 2.10 6.00
C VAL A 210 -5.39 3.06 6.39
N VAL A 211 -4.22 2.48 6.66
CA VAL A 211 -2.96 3.19 6.87
C VAL A 211 -1.92 2.68 5.89
N PHE A 212 -1.28 3.59 5.16
CA PHE A 212 -0.12 3.31 4.33
C PHE A 212 1.14 3.94 4.94
N SER A 213 2.25 3.21 4.90
CA SER A 213 3.55 3.68 5.37
C SER A 213 4.70 3.16 4.52
N GLY A 214 5.87 3.81 4.66
CA GLY A 214 7.14 3.44 4.04
C GLY A 214 8.16 2.97 5.07
N HIS A 215 9.38 3.52 5.03
CA HIS A 215 10.50 3.36 5.97
C HIS A 215 11.16 1.98 5.97
N ASP A 216 10.42 0.91 6.08
CA ASP A 216 10.93 -0.43 5.82
C ASP A 216 10.89 -0.68 4.31
N HIS A 217 12.07 -0.91 3.73
CA HIS A 217 12.27 -1.02 2.27
C HIS A 217 11.79 -2.38 1.75
N VAL A 218 10.52 -2.66 1.97
CA VAL A 218 9.82 -3.90 1.63
C VAL A 218 8.37 -3.57 1.25
N TYR A 219 7.64 -4.56 0.75
CA TYR A 219 6.20 -4.59 0.79
C TYR A 219 5.73 -5.50 1.93
N GLU A 220 4.81 -5.03 2.75
CA GLU A 220 4.13 -5.85 3.75
C GLU A 220 2.68 -5.41 3.92
N ARG A 221 1.77 -6.39 3.92
CA ARG A 221 0.38 -6.22 4.36
C ARG A 221 0.22 -6.90 5.70
N ILE A 222 -0.20 -6.15 6.69
CA ILE A 222 -0.46 -6.63 8.04
C ILE A 222 -1.88 -7.20 8.12
N GLN A 223 -2.08 -8.27 8.89
CA GLN A 223 -3.42 -8.70 9.31
C GLN A 223 -4.13 -7.51 9.98
N PRO A 224 -5.43 -7.26 9.73
CA PRO A 224 -6.11 -6.11 10.29
C PRO A 224 -5.95 -6.01 11.81
N GLN A 225 -5.58 -4.83 12.30
CA GLN A 225 -5.41 -4.56 13.72
C GLN A 225 -6.50 -3.58 14.18
N LYS A 226 -7.29 -3.96 15.18
CA LYS A 226 -8.39 -3.11 15.72
C LYS A 226 -9.34 -2.59 14.64
N GLY A 227 -9.56 -3.37 13.57
CA GLY A 227 -10.43 -3.01 12.44
C GLY A 227 -9.78 -2.12 11.38
N ILE A 228 -8.50 -1.77 11.52
CA ILE A 228 -7.73 -0.96 10.57
C ILE A 228 -6.81 -1.86 9.75
N ASN A 229 -6.71 -1.61 8.44
CA ASN A 229 -5.81 -2.29 7.53
C ASN A 229 -4.51 -1.50 7.38
N TYR A 230 -3.37 -2.15 7.51
CA TYR A 230 -2.05 -1.52 7.47
C TYR A 230 -1.23 -2.09 6.32
N PHE A 231 -0.60 -1.20 5.56
CA PHE A 231 0.33 -1.53 4.49
C PHE A 231 1.66 -0.81 4.70
N VAL A 232 2.75 -1.53 4.51
CA VAL A 232 4.08 -0.98 4.30
C VAL A 232 4.41 -1.13 2.82
N SER A 233 4.69 -0.03 2.13
CA SER A 233 5.05 0.01 0.72
C SER A 233 6.25 0.91 0.52
N GLY A 234 7.38 0.52 1.14
CA GLY A 234 8.63 1.27 1.19
C GLY A 234 9.69 0.78 0.20
N ALA A 235 9.28 0.15 -0.90
CA ALA A 235 10.23 -0.45 -1.83
C ALA A 235 10.14 0.11 -3.26
N ALA A 236 9.74 1.38 -3.43
CA ALA A 236 9.61 1.94 -4.78
C ALA A 236 10.92 2.46 -5.40
N GLY A 237 11.97 2.59 -4.61
CA GLY A 237 13.33 2.94 -5.05
C GLY A 237 14.37 2.16 -4.27
N GLN A 238 14.29 2.22 -2.95
CA GLN A 238 15.10 1.41 -2.04
C GLN A 238 14.57 -0.03 -1.99
N LEU A 239 15.43 -0.95 -1.58
CA LEU A 239 15.06 -2.35 -1.33
C LEU A 239 15.99 -2.96 -0.29
N ARG A 240 15.47 -3.84 0.56
CA ARG A 240 16.25 -4.67 1.49
C ARG A 240 15.85 -6.14 1.37
N PRO A 241 16.46 -6.89 0.45
CA PRO A 241 16.19 -8.32 0.29
C PRO A 241 16.48 -9.10 1.56
N GLY A 242 15.61 -10.06 1.90
CA GLY A 242 15.76 -10.90 3.09
C GLY A 242 15.47 -10.17 4.42
N ASN A 243 14.84 -8.98 4.37
CA ASN A 243 14.56 -8.18 5.56
C ASN A 243 13.26 -8.60 6.29
N MET A 244 12.39 -9.39 5.64
CA MET A 244 11.14 -9.81 6.25
C MET A 244 11.34 -10.95 7.25
N ARG A 245 10.81 -10.78 8.49
CA ARG A 245 10.73 -11.82 9.49
C ARG A 245 9.40 -12.57 9.37
N ARG A 246 9.41 -13.86 9.67
CA ARG A 246 8.16 -14.63 9.78
C ARG A 246 7.35 -14.14 10.97
N SER A 247 6.07 -13.83 10.75
CA SER A 247 5.14 -13.35 11.77
C SER A 247 3.71 -13.77 11.42
N SER A 248 2.91 -14.13 12.42
CA SER A 248 1.48 -14.34 12.27
C SER A 248 0.71 -13.04 12.00
N GLN A 249 1.32 -11.89 12.23
CA GLN A 249 0.74 -10.58 11.92
C GLN A 249 0.87 -10.22 10.44
N THR A 250 1.79 -10.83 9.69
CA THR A 250 1.98 -10.58 8.27
C THR A 250 0.97 -11.39 7.46
N ALA A 251 0.10 -10.71 6.72
CA ALA A 251 -0.83 -11.34 5.78
C ALA A 251 -0.18 -11.66 4.43
N ALA A 252 0.67 -10.75 3.94
CA ALA A 252 1.49 -10.93 2.74
C ALA A 252 2.75 -10.05 2.85
N SER A 253 3.83 -10.46 2.22
CA SER A 253 5.06 -9.66 2.15
C SER A 253 5.88 -9.98 0.92
N PHE A 254 6.67 -9.00 0.48
CA PHE A 254 7.59 -9.13 -0.64
C PHE A 254 8.79 -8.21 -0.45
N ASP A 255 9.99 -8.80 -0.50
CA ASP A 255 11.28 -8.11 -0.36
C ASP A 255 12.32 -8.59 -1.37
N GLN A 256 11.87 -9.17 -2.50
CA GLN A 256 12.78 -9.74 -3.51
C GLN A 256 13.03 -8.75 -4.66
N ASP A 257 12.18 -7.75 -4.83
CA ASP A 257 12.31 -6.73 -5.86
C ASP A 257 11.58 -5.45 -5.44
N GLN A 258 11.87 -4.33 -6.08
CA GLN A 258 11.13 -3.09 -5.89
C GLN A 258 9.66 -3.28 -6.31
N SER A 259 8.79 -2.48 -5.64
CA SER A 259 7.35 -2.56 -5.88
C SER A 259 6.63 -1.25 -5.55
N PHE A 260 5.43 -1.13 -6.06
CA PHE A 260 4.47 -0.07 -5.74
C PHE A 260 3.07 -0.66 -5.60
N MET A 261 2.13 0.12 -5.10
CA MET A 261 0.75 -0.30 -5.00
C MET A 261 -0.14 0.49 -5.96
N ALA A 262 -1.14 -0.21 -6.52
CA ALA A 262 -2.28 0.37 -7.21
C ALA A 262 -3.55 0.07 -6.41
N VAL A 263 -4.41 1.06 -6.26
CA VAL A 263 -5.60 1.00 -5.42
C VAL A 263 -6.80 1.59 -6.14
N GLU A 264 -7.94 0.93 -6.03
CA GLU A 264 -9.23 1.40 -6.50
C GLU A 264 -10.27 1.34 -5.40
N ILE A 265 -10.97 2.45 -5.16
CA ILE A 265 -12.08 2.52 -4.20
C ILE A 265 -13.38 2.76 -4.95
N SER A 266 -14.33 1.85 -4.79
CA SER A 266 -15.65 1.92 -5.37
C SER A 266 -16.71 1.53 -4.33
N GLY A 267 -17.53 2.48 -3.90
CA GLY A 267 -18.51 2.27 -2.85
C GLY A 267 -17.86 1.82 -1.53
N THR A 268 -18.22 0.64 -1.06
CA THR A 268 -17.71 0.03 0.18
C THR A 268 -16.45 -0.82 0.00
N ASP A 269 -15.98 -0.99 -1.22
CA ASP A 269 -14.87 -1.88 -1.52
C ASP A 269 -13.61 -1.09 -1.93
N MET A 270 -12.48 -1.46 -1.35
CA MET A 270 -11.15 -1.04 -1.77
C MET A 270 -10.42 -2.25 -2.36
N PHE A 271 -10.16 -2.22 -3.64
CA PHE A 271 -9.34 -3.19 -4.37
C PHE A 271 -7.90 -2.71 -4.39
N PHE A 272 -6.95 -3.62 -4.26
CA PHE A 272 -5.53 -3.26 -4.31
C PHE A 272 -4.70 -4.33 -5.00
N GLN A 273 -3.58 -3.90 -5.59
CA GLN A 273 -2.49 -4.75 -6.07
C GLN A 273 -1.16 -4.13 -5.66
N ALA A 274 -0.25 -4.97 -5.14
CA ALA A 274 1.16 -4.66 -5.05
C ALA A 274 1.85 -5.25 -6.29
N ILE A 275 2.58 -4.41 -7.02
CA ILE A 275 3.13 -4.74 -8.34
C ILE A 275 4.64 -4.52 -8.29
N SER A 276 5.41 -5.55 -8.67
CA SER A 276 6.86 -5.46 -8.71
C SER A 276 7.34 -4.58 -9.88
N ARG A 277 8.59 -4.13 -9.81
CA ARG A 277 9.31 -3.43 -10.86
C ARG A 277 9.24 -4.12 -12.24
N THR A 278 9.09 -5.44 -12.25
CA THR A 278 8.97 -6.25 -13.46
C THR A 278 7.52 -6.44 -13.94
N GLY A 279 6.54 -5.84 -13.25
CA GLY A 279 5.11 -5.93 -13.62
C GLY A 279 4.39 -7.14 -13.02
N LYS A 280 5.06 -7.94 -12.16
CA LYS A 280 4.42 -9.08 -11.50
C LYS A 280 3.56 -8.60 -10.33
N THR A 281 2.30 -9.00 -10.24
CA THR A 281 1.48 -8.86 -9.04
C THR A 281 2.02 -9.78 -7.95
N VAL A 282 2.43 -9.21 -6.81
CA VAL A 282 3.02 -9.93 -5.67
C VAL A 282 2.04 -10.10 -4.52
N ASP A 283 1.04 -9.24 -4.44
CA ASP A 283 -0.11 -9.36 -3.55
C ASP A 283 -1.30 -8.62 -4.17
N SER A 284 -2.50 -9.04 -3.82
CA SER A 284 -3.73 -8.38 -4.23
C SER A 284 -4.89 -8.77 -3.32
N GLY A 285 -5.94 -7.97 -3.30
CA GLY A 285 -7.11 -8.29 -2.51
C GLY A 285 -8.18 -7.22 -2.54
N VAL A 286 -9.20 -7.45 -1.71
CA VAL A 286 -10.32 -6.53 -1.50
C VAL A 286 -10.50 -6.32 0.00
N ILE A 287 -10.54 -5.07 0.40
CA ILE A 287 -10.94 -4.65 1.75
C ILE A 287 -12.37 -4.13 1.67
N ARG A 288 -13.26 -4.71 2.46
CA ARG A 288 -14.63 -4.26 2.58
C ARG A 288 -14.80 -3.40 3.81
N ARG A 289 -15.23 -2.17 3.63
CA ARG A 289 -15.61 -1.31 4.73
C ARG A 289 -16.90 -1.85 5.36
N GLN A 290 -16.83 -2.22 6.64
CA GLN A 290 -18.05 -2.52 7.39
C GLN A 290 -18.84 -1.23 7.54
N GLY A 291 -20.13 -1.26 7.18
CA GLY A 291 -21.03 -0.12 7.41
C GLY A 291 -21.02 0.21 8.90
N GLN A 292 -20.67 1.44 9.26
CA GLN A 292 -21.00 1.92 10.60
C GLN A 292 -22.53 1.89 10.71
N ALA A 293 -23.06 1.11 11.65
CA ALA A 293 -24.46 1.27 12.05
C ALA A 293 -24.64 2.73 12.45
N ARG A 294 -25.45 3.46 11.68
CA ARG A 294 -25.83 4.86 11.97
C ARG A 294 -26.75 4.91 13.17
#